data_2e8079d9a0b285f8e86cc8740d2f38e0
#
_entry.id   2e8079d9a0b285f8e86cc8740d2f38e0
#
_cell.length_a   1.000
_cell.length_b   1.000
_cell.length_c   1.000
_cell.angle_alpha   90.00
_cell.angle_beta   90.00
_cell.angle_gamma   90.00
#
_symmetry.space_group_name_H-M   'P 1'
#
loop_
_entity.id
_entity.type
_entity.pdbx_description
1 polymer ?
#
loop_
_entity_poly.entity_id
_entity_poly.type
_entity_poly.pdbx_seq_one_letter_code
_entity_poly.pdbx_strand_id
1 'polypeptide(L)'
;AYFIAPDPSPFANRIILEIGGNKPGYTQQFLKVRKEKDMAANGWASHLIAGKEDAFYYVPILSYEKKDDSIVTQKYIDEGLSERIAYPVSQTAEKPVVTRKFFLGTDKYGRDIFSRIIVGTRVSLSVGLITVIISLSIGLVLGSLAGYYRGKTDNIIMWFINVIWSIPTLLLVFAITLALGKGFWQVFVAVGLTMWVNVARLVRGQVLAIRELEYIE
;
A
#
# COMPACT_ATOMS: atom_id res chain seq x y z
N ALA A 1 7.78 3.11 6.04
CA ALA A 1 8.40 3.56 4.79
C ALA A 1 8.04 5.02 4.49
N TYR A 2 6.78 5.39 4.46
CA TYR A 2 6.36 6.78 4.15
C TYR A 2 6.60 7.79 5.29
N PHE A 3 6.77 7.34 6.53
CA PHE A 3 7.22 8.21 7.61
C PHE A 3 8.68 8.64 7.45
N ILE A 4 9.51 7.80 6.79
CA ILE A 4 10.94 8.04 6.60
C ILE A 4 11.20 8.58 5.20
N ALA A 5 10.48 8.09 4.19
CA ALA A 5 10.55 8.56 2.82
C ALA A 5 9.18 8.35 2.14
N PRO A 6 8.47 9.42 1.75
CA PRO A 6 7.13 9.36 1.15
C PRO A 6 7.06 8.48 -0.10
N ASP A 7 8.10 8.52 -0.92
CA ASP A 7 8.35 7.56 -2.00
C ASP A 7 9.83 7.15 -1.90
N PRO A 8 10.14 6.11 -1.11
CA PRO A 8 11.53 5.72 -0.85
C PRO A 8 12.27 5.31 -2.13
N SER A 9 11.52 5.00 -3.20
CA SER A 9 12.09 4.72 -4.50
C SER A 9 11.10 5.05 -5.61
N PRO A 10 11.46 5.98 -6.51
CA PRO A 10 10.65 6.30 -7.68
C PRO A 10 10.44 5.08 -8.60
N PHE A 11 11.23 4.03 -8.44
CA PHE A 11 11.15 2.79 -9.21
C PHE A 11 10.13 1.78 -8.65
N ALA A 12 9.57 2.01 -7.47
CA ALA A 12 8.59 1.09 -6.88
C ALA A 12 7.30 0.98 -7.70
N ASN A 13 6.83 2.08 -8.25
CA ASN A 13 5.55 2.16 -8.96
C ASN A 13 5.68 2.59 -10.43
N ARG A 14 6.86 3.03 -10.86
CA ARG A 14 7.09 3.51 -12.21
C ARG A 14 7.33 2.34 -13.16
N ILE A 15 6.57 2.32 -14.26
CA ILE A 15 6.71 1.33 -15.33
C ILE A 15 7.83 1.77 -16.26
N ILE A 16 8.85 0.93 -16.43
CA ILE A 16 9.98 1.09 -17.34
C ILE A 16 10.16 -0.25 -18.05
N LEU A 17 9.42 -0.45 -19.14
CA LEU A 17 9.31 -1.74 -19.80
C LEU A 17 10.66 -2.25 -20.32
N GLU A 18 11.54 -1.34 -20.69
CA GLU A 18 12.87 -1.65 -21.23
C GLU A 18 13.75 -2.45 -20.25
N ILE A 19 13.51 -2.32 -18.95
CA ILE A 19 14.25 -3.06 -17.91
C ILE A 19 13.40 -4.14 -17.23
N GLY A 20 12.36 -4.64 -17.93
CA GLY A 20 11.48 -5.67 -17.39
C GLY A 20 12.15 -7.03 -17.20
N GLY A 21 11.85 -7.74 -16.12
CA GLY A 21 12.28 -9.13 -15.89
C GLY A 21 13.75 -9.36 -15.58
N ASN A 22 14.49 -8.34 -15.18
CA ASN A 22 15.92 -8.46 -14.84
C ASN A 22 16.16 -9.20 -13.52
N LYS A 23 17.26 -9.97 -13.48
CA LYS A 23 17.67 -10.78 -12.33
C LYS A 23 18.09 -9.94 -11.11
N PRO A 24 18.07 -10.51 -9.90
CA PRO A 24 18.62 -9.86 -8.72
C PRO A 24 20.06 -9.38 -8.93
N GLY A 25 20.35 -8.16 -8.43
CA GLY A 25 21.66 -7.54 -8.58
C GLY A 25 21.86 -6.74 -9.85
N TYR A 26 20.86 -6.68 -10.75
CA TYR A 26 20.89 -5.86 -11.96
C TYR A 26 21.19 -4.39 -11.64
N THR A 27 22.01 -3.76 -12.48
CA THR A 27 22.41 -2.35 -12.32
C THR A 27 22.18 -1.62 -13.63
N GLN A 28 21.51 -0.45 -13.56
CA GLN A 28 21.18 0.36 -14.72
C GLN A 28 21.46 1.85 -14.45
N GLN A 29 21.94 2.54 -15.46
CA GLN A 29 22.06 4.01 -15.46
C GLN A 29 20.78 4.63 -16.01
N PHE A 30 20.37 5.74 -15.39
CA PHE A 30 19.17 6.49 -15.79
C PHE A 30 19.51 7.97 -15.96
N LEU A 31 18.99 8.56 -17.03
CA LEU A 31 18.91 10.00 -17.18
C LEU A 31 17.64 10.51 -16.49
N LYS A 32 17.77 11.55 -15.65
CA LYS A 32 16.64 12.24 -15.01
C LYS A 32 16.16 13.38 -15.91
N VAL A 33 14.97 13.24 -16.49
CA VAL A 33 14.33 14.26 -17.32
C VAL A 33 13.15 14.85 -16.57
N ARG A 34 13.06 16.17 -16.48
CA ARG A 34 11.99 16.88 -15.78
C ARG A 34 10.64 16.67 -16.47
N LYS A 35 9.60 16.43 -15.69
CA LYS A 35 8.23 16.40 -16.20
C LYS A 35 7.75 17.83 -16.49
N GLU A 36 7.04 18.02 -17.60
CA GLU A 36 6.46 19.33 -17.98
C GLU A 36 5.26 19.74 -17.10
N LYS A 37 4.70 18.81 -16.32
CA LYS A 37 3.53 19.08 -15.51
C LYS A 37 3.91 19.72 -14.19
N ASP A 38 3.35 20.90 -13.91
CA ASP A 38 3.46 21.54 -12.61
C ASP A 38 2.93 20.62 -11.52
N MET A 39 3.78 20.32 -10.53
CA MET A 39 3.38 19.54 -9.38
C MET A 39 2.53 20.40 -8.46
N ALA A 40 1.31 19.94 -8.17
CA ALA A 40 0.49 20.54 -7.14
C ALA A 40 1.27 20.55 -5.82
N ALA A 41 1.36 21.69 -5.16
CA ALA A 41 1.93 21.81 -3.82
C ALA A 41 1.02 21.10 -2.82
N ASN A 42 1.23 19.81 -2.67
CA ASN A 42 0.50 19.02 -1.70
C ASN A 42 1.02 19.32 -0.29
N GLY A 43 0.11 19.55 0.67
CA GLY A 43 0.45 19.79 2.07
C GLY A 43 1.16 18.57 2.69
N TRP A 44 1.85 18.79 3.81
CA TRP A 44 2.59 17.75 4.54
C TRP A 44 1.75 16.50 4.88
N ALA A 45 0.45 16.67 5.17
CA ALA A 45 -0.48 15.58 5.48
C ALA A 45 -0.75 14.68 4.26
N SER A 46 -0.87 15.26 3.05
CA SER A 46 -1.03 14.47 1.82
C SER A 46 0.23 13.70 1.47
N HIS A 47 1.43 14.25 1.77
CA HIS A 47 2.70 13.53 1.61
C HIS A 47 2.78 12.30 2.51
N LEU A 48 2.23 12.35 3.72
CA LEU A 48 2.19 11.20 4.63
C LEU A 48 1.28 10.06 4.11
N ILE A 49 0.19 10.41 3.44
CA ILE A 49 -0.82 9.44 2.97
C ILE A 49 -0.55 8.96 1.55
N ALA A 50 -0.29 9.88 0.62
CA ALA A 50 -0.18 9.60 -0.81
C ALA A 50 1.28 9.45 -1.32
N GLY A 51 2.27 9.88 -0.52
CA GLY A 51 3.66 9.96 -0.94
C GLY A 51 3.97 11.24 -1.70
N LYS A 52 5.26 11.48 -1.98
CA LYS A 52 5.73 12.62 -2.77
C LYS A 52 5.85 12.19 -4.24
N GLU A 53 5.18 12.89 -5.13
CA GLU A 53 5.39 12.69 -6.55
C GLU A 53 6.82 13.09 -6.95
N ASP A 54 7.46 12.25 -7.75
CA ASP A 54 8.79 12.54 -8.29
C ASP A 54 8.66 13.45 -9.53
N ALA A 55 9.42 14.55 -9.53
CA ALA A 55 9.43 15.54 -10.60
C ALA A 55 10.09 15.06 -11.90
N PHE A 56 10.71 13.88 -11.90
CA PHE A 56 11.53 13.40 -12.99
C PHE A 56 10.99 12.12 -13.62
N TYR A 57 11.22 12.00 -14.95
CA TYR A 57 11.23 10.72 -15.65
C TYR A 57 12.63 10.13 -15.56
N TYR A 58 12.70 8.80 -15.52
CA TYR A 58 13.96 8.05 -15.54
C TYR A 58 14.03 7.28 -16.85
N VAL A 59 14.93 7.71 -17.71
CA VAL A 59 15.19 7.08 -19.01
C VAL A 59 16.38 6.15 -18.85
N PRO A 60 16.25 4.83 -19.11
CA PRO A 60 17.37 3.90 -19.03
C PRO A 60 18.38 4.21 -20.15
N ILE A 61 19.65 4.34 -19.81
CA ILE A 61 20.71 4.70 -20.74
C ILE A 61 21.90 3.75 -20.62
N LEU A 62 22.60 3.52 -21.74
CA LEU A 62 23.88 2.79 -21.79
C LEU A 62 25.07 3.74 -21.61
N SER A 63 25.04 4.88 -22.28
CA SER A 63 26.07 5.90 -22.22
C SER A 63 25.48 7.27 -22.43
N TYR A 64 26.22 8.31 -22.06
CA TYR A 64 25.85 9.70 -22.31
C TYR A 64 27.08 10.56 -22.64
N GLU A 65 26.86 11.58 -23.47
CA GLU A 65 27.84 12.63 -23.79
C GLU A 65 27.21 13.99 -23.52
N LYS A 66 27.89 14.83 -22.76
CA LYS A 66 27.43 16.19 -22.52
C LYS A 66 28.00 17.09 -23.62
N LYS A 67 27.15 17.74 -24.42
CA LYS A 67 27.47 18.73 -25.41
C LYS A 67 26.83 20.05 -24.99
N ASP A 68 27.59 21.13 -24.93
CA ASP A 68 27.24 22.48 -24.49
C ASP A 68 25.83 22.65 -23.86
N ASP A 69 24.77 22.60 -24.64
CA ASP A 69 23.38 22.82 -24.22
C ASP A 69 22.51 21.52 -24.27
N SER A 70 23.09 20.36 -24.55
CA SER A 70 22.38 19.11 -24.65
C SER A 70 23.14 17.91 -24.08
N ILE A 71 22.40 16.92 -23.57
CA ILE A 71 22.93 15.63 -23.18
C ILE A 71 22.48 14.61 -24.21
N VAL A 72 23.41 14.12 -25.00
CA VAL A 72 23.17 13.06 -25.98
C VAL A 72 23.33 11.72 -25.27
N THR A 73 22.29 10.88 -25.31
CA THR A 73 22.29 9.60 -24.65
C THR A 73 22.05 8.46 -25.64
N GLN A 74 22.60 7.30 -25.33
CA GLN A 74 22.16 6.04 -25.92
C GLN A 74 21.10 5.44 -25.00
N LYS A 75 19.83 5.68 -25.34
CA LYS A 75 18.70 5.10 -24.60
C LYS A 75 18.72 3.58 -24.79
N TYR A 76 18.69 2.84 -23.67
CA TYR A 76 18.54 1.40 -23.69
C TYR A 76 17.09 1.03 -24.05
N ILE A 77 16.90 0.15 -25.01
CA ILE A 77 15.57 -0.36 -25.41
C ILE A 77 15.48 -1.85 -25.08
N ASP A 78 16.46 -2.65 -25.52
CA ASP A 78 16.54 -4.09 -25.29
C ASP A 78 17.99 -4.58 -25.44
N GLU A 79 18.28 -5.86 -25.18
CA GLU A 79 19.59 -6.45 -25.39
C GLU A 79 20.08 -6.24 -26.83
N GLY A 80 21.13 -5.46 -26.97
CA GLY A 80 21.72 -5.10 -28.28
C GLY A 80 21.00 -3.99 -29.03
N LEU A 81 19.90 -3.43 -28.54
CA LEU A 81 19.16 -2.35 -29.19
C LEU A 81 19.22 -1.07 -28.36
N SER A 82 19.72 0.01 -28.96
CA SER A 82 19.74 1.32 -28.36
C SER A 82 19.36 2.42 -29.35
N GLU A 83 18.81 3.51 -28.85
CA GLU A 83 18.43 4.68 -29.65
C GLU A 83 19.20 5.91 -29.17
N ARG A 84 19.70 6.71 -30.12
CA ARG A 84 20.39 7.93 -29.80
C ARG A 84 19.40 9.09 -29.68
N ILE A 85 19.27 9.64 -28.47
CA ILE A 85 18.36 10.75 -28.18
C ILE A 85 19.15 11.88 -27.48
N ALA A 86 18.87 13.11 -27.90
CA ALA A 86 19.43 14.32 -27.27
C ALA A 86 18.36 14.98 -26.38
N TYR A 87 18.71 15.31 -25.15
CA TYR A 87 17.86 16.02 -24.18
C TYR A 87 18.50 17.40 -23.88
N PRO A 88 17.73 18.50 -23.93
CA PRO A 88 18.22 19.81 -23.50
C PRO A 88 18.64 19.76 -22.02
N VAL A 89 19.77 20.42 -21.68
CA VAL A 89 20.23 20.47 -20.29
C VAL A 89 19.19 21.12 -19.39
N SER A 90 18.43 22.09 -19.88
CA SER A 90 17.35 22.76 -19.16
C SER A 90 16.22 21.81 -18.71
N GLN A 91 16.00 20.69 -19.42
CA GLN A 91 15.02 19.67 -19.10
C GLN A 91 15.57 18.56 -18.19
N THR A 92 16.85 18.61 -17.83
CA THR A 92 17.45 17.58 -16.98
C THR A 92 17.62 18.07 -15.54
N ALA A 93 17.88 17.14 -14.62
CA ALA A 93 18.21 17.48 -13.24
C ALA A 93 19.64 18.05 -13.16
N GLU A 94 19.97 18.78 -12.11
CA GLU A 94 21.30 19.28 -11.80
C GLU A 94 22.37 18.17 -11.78
N LYS A 95 21.98 16.99 -11.24
CA LYS A 95 22.71 15.72 -11.39
C LYS A 95 21.91 14.82 -12.33
N PRO A 96 22.20 14.88 -13.64
CA PRO A 96 21.32 14.30 -14.64
C PRO A 96 21.33 12.76 -14.66
N VAL A 97 22.46 12.14 -14.33
CA VAL A 97 22.63 10.69 -14.39
C VAL A 97 22.67 10.09 -13.00
N VAL A 98 21.91 9.00 -12.80
CA VAL A 98 21.91 8.20 -11.59
C VAL A 98 22.04 6.72 -11.92
N THR A 99 22.92 6.02 -11.22
CA THR A 99 23.04 4.56 -11.31
C THR A 99 22.20 3.93 -10.21
N ARG A 100 21.36 2.97 -10.58
CA ARG A 100 20.50 2.21 -9.64
C ARG A 100 20.82 0.74 -9.71
N LYS A 101 21.04 0.14 -8.54
CA LYS A 101 21.15 -1.32 -8.38
C LYS A 101 19.82 -1.88 -7.86
N PHE A 102 19.28 -2.86 -8.56
CA PHE A 102 18.03 -3.56 -8.23
C PHE A 102 18.37 -4.85 -7.47
N PHE A 103 18.32 -4.79 -6.13
CA PHE A 103 18.76 -5.89 -5.26
C PHE A 103 18.01 -7.20 -5.53
N LEU A 104 16.69 -7.14 -5.70
CA LEU A 104 15.85 -8.30 -6.04
C LEU A 104 15.46 -8.34 -7.52
N GLY A 105 16.13 -7.52 -8.37
CA GLY A 105 15.79 -7.40 -9.77
C GLY A 105 14.53 -6.57 -10.02
N THR A 106 13.99 -6.70 -11.24
CA THR A 106 12.80 -5.99 -11.69
C THR A 106 11.68 -6.95 -12.06
N ASP A 107 10.43 -6.52 -11.89
CA ASP A 107 9.28 -7.27 -12.37
C ASP A 107 9.10 -7.10 -13.90
N LYS A 108 8.10 -7.78 -14.47
CA LYS A 108 7.80 -7.71 -15.91
C LYS A 108 7.49 -6.29 -16.45
N TYR A 109 7.25 -5.34 -15.55
CA TYR A 109 7.01 -3.93 -15.89
C TYR A 109 8.22 -3.04 -15.60
N GLY A 110 9.38 -3.61 -15.27
CA GLY A 110 10.60 -2.88 -14.93
C GLY A 110 10.57 -2.15 -13.58
N ARG A 111 9.64 -2.52 -12.69
CA ARG A 111 9.53 -1.93 -11.35
C ARG A 111 10.45 -2.66 -10.37
N ASP A 112 11.09 -1.92 -9.47
CA ASP A 112 11.99 -2.47 -8.45
C ASP A 112 11.23 -3.35 -7.44
N ILE A 113 11.48 -4.66 -7.45
CA ILE A 113 10.81 -5.63 -6.57
C ILE A 113 11.08 -5.31 -5.10
N PHE A 114 12.32 -4.97 -4.73
CA PHE A 114 12.67 -4.66 -3.34
C PHE A 114 11.89 -3.43 -2.82
N SER A 115 11.89 -2.35 -3.59
CA SER A 115 11.14 -1.13 -3.25
C SER A 115 9.63 -1.40 -3.15
N ARG A 116 9.08 -2.25 -4.01
CA ARG A 116 7.66 -2.65 -3.96
C ARG A 116 7.31 -3.45 -2.71
N ILE A 117 8.19 -4.34 -2.26
CA ILE A 117 7.97 -5.06 -1.00
C ILE A 117 7.90 -4.08 0.16
N ILE A 118 8.85 -3.13 0.26
CA ILE A 118 8.86 -2.12 1.32
C ILE A 118 7.59 -1.27 1.32
N VAL A 119 7.17 -0.79 0.14
CA VAL A 119 5.93 -0.01 0.01
C VAL A 119 4.70 -0.86 0.30
N GLY A 120 4.67 -2.11 -0.20
CA GLY A 120 3.57 -3.05 0.04
C GLY A 120 3.38 -3.42 1.51
N THR A 121 4.46 -3.57 2.26
CA THR A 121 4.41 -3.85 3.70
C THR A 121 3.62 -2.78 4.46
N ARG A 122 3.81 -1.50 4.13
CA ARG A 122 3.04 -0.42 4.73
C ARG A 122 1.54 -0.58 4.48
N VAL A 123 1.17 -0.88 3.24
CA VAL A 123 -0.24 -1.09 2.88
C VAL A 123 -0.83 -2.23 3.70
N SER A 124 -0.15 -3.37 3.74
CA SER A 124 -0.61 -4.55 4.49
C SER A 124 -0.75 -4.27 5.99
N LEU A 125 0.22 -3.57 6.59
CA LEU A 125 0.15 -3.21 8.02
C LEU A 125 -0.98 -2.20 8.31
N SER A 126 -1.19 -1.21 7.44
CA SER A 126 -2.28 -0.24 7.61
C SER A 126 -3.64 -0.91 7.52
N VAL A 127 -3.81 -1.85 6.57
CA VAL A 127 -5.01 -2.69 6.43
C VAL A 127 -5.28 -3.45 7.71
N GLY A 128 -4.28 -4.23 8.16
CA GLY A 128 -4.41 -5.03 9.36
C GLY A 128 -4.78 -4.19 10.58
N LEU A 129 -4.10 -3.05 10.77
CA LEU A 129 -4.35 -2.15 11.90
C LEU A 129 -5.77 -1.60 11.91
N ILE A 130 -6.25 -1.07 10.78
CA ILE A 130 -7.61 -0.52 10.66
C ILE A 130 -8.65 -1.60 10.91
N THR A 131 -8.50 -2.76 10.28
CA THR A 131 -9.39 -3.91 10.46
C THR A 131 -9.45 -4.34 11.92
N VAL A 132 -8.29 -4.45 12.59
CA VAL A 132 -8.20 -4.84 14.00
C VAL A 132 -8.86 -3.79 14.90
N ILE A 133 -8.60 -2.50 14.69
CA ILE A 133 -9.23 -1.43 15.49
C ILE A 133 -10.75 -1.50 15.39
N ILE A 134 -11.30 -1.61 14.17
CA ILE A 134 -12.75 -1.67 13.96
C ILE A 134 -13.33 -2.94 14.64
N SER A 135 -12.75 -4.10 14.36
CA SER A 135 -13.29 -5.37 14.86
C SER A 135 -13.16 -5.50 16.38
N LEU A 136 -12.04 -5.05 16.98
CA LEU A 136 -11.86 -5.02 18.43
C LEU A 136 -12.83 -4.04 19.10
N SER A 137 -12.95 -2.81 18.58
CA SER A 137 -13.84 -1.82 19.19
C SER A 137 -15.28 -2.31 19.26
N ILE A 138 -15.82 -2.81 18.15
CA ILE A 138 -17.19 -3.32 18.10
C ILE A 138 -17.31 -4.62 18.90
N GLY A 139 -16.37 -5.54 18.70
CA GLY A 139 -16.40 -6.86 19.33
C GLY A 139 -16.25 -6.83 20.84
N LEU A 140 -15.36 -5.97 21.38
CA LEU A 140 -15.21 -5.76 22.82
C LEU A 140 -16.49 -5.20 23.43
N VAL A 141 -17.04 -4.15 22.84
CA VAL A 141 -18.26 -3.51 23.38
C VAL A 141 -19.44 -4.49 23.38
N LEU A 142 -19.76 -5.07 22.23
CA LEU A 142 -20.92 -5.96 22.12
C LEU A 142 -20.72 -7.28 22.87
N GLY A 143 -19.51 -7.84 22.82
CA GLY A 143 -19.19 -9.07 23.57
C GLY A 143 -19.26 -8.86 25.09
N SER A 144 -18.75 -7.74 25.59
CA SER A 144 -18.84 -7.40 27.02
C SER A 144 -20.26 -7.15 27.47
N LEU A 145 -21.06 -6.42 26.69
CA LEU A 145 -22.47 -6.19 27.00
C LEU A 145 -23.27 -7.50 27.04
N ALA A 146 -23.05 -8.39 26.07
CA ALA A 146 -23.70 -9.69 26.04
C ALA A 146 -23.34 -10.56 27.25
N GLY A 147 -22.03 -10.64 27.58
CA GLY A 147 -21.55 -11.43 28.72
C GLY A 147 -21.96 -10.85 30.06
N TYR A 148 -21.95 -9.53 30.23
CA TYR A 148 -22.25 -8.85 31.48
C TYR A 148 -23.75 -8.86 31.81
N TYR A 149 -24.62 -8.39 30.89
CA TYR A 149 -26.06 -8.25 31.17
C TYR A 149 -26.82 -9.54 31.04
N ARG A 150 -26.33 -10.53 30.28
CA ARG A 150 -27.04 -11.82 30.06
C ARG A 150 -28.49 -11.63 29.53
N GLY A 151 -29.30 -12.66 29.61
CA GLY A 151 -30.73 -12.62 29.34
C GLY A 151 -31.12 -12.03 27.97
N LYS A 152 -31.99 -11.03 27.95
CA LYS A 152 -32.49 -10.43 26.69
C LYS A 152 -31.42 -9.76 25.88
N THR A 153 -30.46 -9.05 26.51
CA THR A 153 -29.35 -8.38 25.85
C THR A 153 -28.47 -9.38 25.15
N ASP A 154 -28.09 -10.46 25.83
CA ASP A 154 -27.30 -11.54 25.26
C ASP A 154 -28.02 -12.18 24.07
N ASN A 155 -29.30 -12.52 24.23
CA ASN A 155 -30.06 -13.14 23.16
C ASN A 155 -30.14 -12.26 21.89
N ILE A 156 -30.34 -10.96 22.04
CA ILE A 156 -30.39 -10.02 20.91
C ILE A 156 -29.01 -9.94 20.20
N ILE A 157 -27.94 -9.75 20.96
CA ILE A 157 -26.59 -9.66 20.41
C ILE A 157 -26.20 -10.97 19.72
N MET A 158 -26.47 -12.10 20.35
CA MET A 158 -26.19 -13.42 19.78
C MET A 158 -27.05 -13.72 18.55
N TRP A 159 -28.28 -13.22 18.48
CA TRP A 159 -29.10 -13.31 17.28
C TRP A 159 -28.42 -12.55 16.11
N PHE A 160 -27.96 -11.30 16.31
CA PHE A 160 -27.21 -10.55 15.31
C PHE A 160 -25.95 -11.27 14.86
N ILE A 161 -25.17 -11.79 15.81
CA ILE A 161 -23.97 -12.57 15.53
C ILE A 161 -24.31 -13.77 14.64
N ASN A 162 -25.37 -14.50 14.94
CA ASN A 162 -25.77 -15.68 14.18
C ASN A 162 -26.27 -15.32 12.77
N VAL A 163 -27.00 -14.20 12.62
CA VAL A 163 -27.42 -13.69 11.30
C VAL A 163 -26.20 -13.39 10.43
N ILE A 164 -25.21 -12.65 10.95
CA ILE A 164 -23.99 -12.33 10.20
C ILE A 164 -23.21 -13.60 9.87
N TRP A 165 -23.12 -14.55 10.79
CA TRP A 165 -22.39 -15.80 10.59
C TRP A 165 -23.05 -16.75 9.59
N SER A 166 -24.35 -16.63 9.36
CA SER A 166 -25.05 -17.41 8.34
C SER A 166 -24.73 -16.97 6.91
N ILE A 167 -24.15 -15.77 6.75
CA ILE A 167 -23.75 -15.25 5.44
C ILE A 167 -22.28 -15.61 5.19
N PRO A 168 -21.93 -16.19 4.03
CA PRO A 168 -20.53 -16.41 3.68
C PRO A 168 -19.74 -15.12 3.75
N THR A 169 -18.65 -15.10 4.53
CA THR A 169 -17.87 -13.88 4.84
C THR A 169 -17.44 -13.10 3.60
N LEU A 170 -17.00 -13.80 2.53
CA LEU A 170 -16.60 -13.14 1.29
C LEU A 170 -17.77 -12.39 0.64
N LEU A 171 -18.96 -12.97 0.61
CA LEU A 171 -20.14 -12.30 0.05
C LEU A 171 -20.53 -11.08 0.87
N LEU A 172 -20.45 -11.16 2.20
CA LEU A 172 -20.73 -10.03 3.09
C LEU A 172 -19.73 -8.90 2.89
N VAL A 173 -18.42 -9.20 2.80
CA VAL A 173 -17.38 -8.21 2.51
C VAL A 173 -17.64 -7.53 1.16
N PHE A 174 -17.97 -8.29 0.11
CA PHE A 174 -18.31 -7.73 -1.19
C PHE A 174 -19.54 -6.83 -1.13
N ALA A 175 -20.60 -7.25 -0.45
CA ALA A 175 -21.84 -6.48 -0.32
C ALA A 175 -21.57 -5.14 0.40
N ILE A 176 -20.84 -5.14 1.51
CA ILE A 176 -20.48 -3.94 2.25
C ILE A 176 -19.57 -3.04 1.41
N THR A 177 -18.57 -3.61 0.71
CA THR A 177 -17.67 -2.84 -0.15
C THR A 177 -18.42 -2.15 -1.28
N LEU A 178 -19.38 -2.82 -1.92
CA LEU A 178 -20.21 -2.25 -2.97
C LEU A 178 -21.12 -1.15 -2.43
N ALA A 179 -21.69 -1.31 -1.24
CA ALA A 179 -22.52 -0.31 -0.59
C ALA A 179 -21.74 0.96 -0.20
N LEU A 180 -20.48 0.80 0.22
CA LEU A 180 -19.58 1.91 0.56
C LEU A 180 -18.97 2.61 -0.67
N GLY A 181 -19.12 2.01 -1.85
CA GLY A 181 -18.54 2.50 -3.10
C GLY A 181 -17.17 1.87 -3.41
N LYS A 182 -16.72 2.08 -4.66
CA LYS A 182 -15.44 1.52 -5.14
C LYS A 182 -14.25 2.30 -4.56
N GLY A 183 -13.43 1.65 -3.76
CA GLY A 183 -12.20 2.25 -3.24
C GLY A 183 -11.41 1.29 -2.36
N PHE A 184 -10.15 1.66 -2.15
CA PHE A 184 -9.19 0.86 -1.39
C PHE A 184 -9.57 0.76 0.10
N TRP A 185 -9.95 1.87 0.72
CA TRP A 185 -10.30 1.93 2.14
C TRP A 185 -11.59 1.21 2.49
N GLN A 186 -12.55 1.19 1.56
CA GLN A 186 -13.86 0.56 1.72
C GLN A 186 -13.73 -0.95 2.00
N VAL A 187 -12.77 -1.62 1.34
CA VAL A 187 -12.51 -3.05 1.57
C VAL A 187 -12.07 -3.30 3.01
N PHE A 188 -11.22 -2.44 3.59
CA PHE A 188 -10.71 -2.63 4.96
C PHE A 188 -11.77 -2.39 6.01
N VAL A 189 -12.59 -1.36 5.80
CA VAL A 189 -13.76 -1.11 6.64
C VAL A 189 -14.72 -2.29 6.57
N ALA A 190 -15.00 -2.81 5.37
CA ALA A 190 -15.85 -3.97 5.18
C ALA A 190 -15.33 -5.21 5.91
N VAL A 191 -14.03 -5.50 5.82
CA VAL A 191 -13.41 -6.63 6.54
C VAL A 191 -13.50 -6.40 8.06
N GLY A 192 -13.21 -5.20 8.56
CA GLY A 192 -13.34 -4.88 9.99
C GLY A 192 -14.78 -5.05 10.50
N LEU A 193 -15.76 -4.62 9.70
CA LEU A 193 -17.20 -4.76 9.98
C LEU A 193 -17.72 -6.20 9.88
N THR A 194 -16.96 -7.13 9.34
CA THR A 194 -17.33 -8.55 9.33
C THR A 194 -16.62 -9.34 10.42
N MET A 195 -15.40 -8.94 10.81
CA MET A 195 -14.57 -9.69 11.75
C MET A 195 -14.94 -9.49 13.23
N TRP A 196 -15.67 -8.42 13.59
CA TRP A 196 -16.05 -8.14 14.99
C TRP A 196 -16.86 -9.27 15.64
N VAL A 197 -17.60 -10.04 14.85
CA VAL A 197 -18.43 -11.15 15.30
C VAL A 197 -17.63 -12.22 16.04
N ASN A 198 -16.43 -12.55 15.52
CA ASN A 198 -15.54 -13.52 16.16
C ASN A 198 -14.99 -12.98 17.47
N VAL A 199 -14.62 -11.69 17.49
CA VAL A 199 -14.14 -11.01 18.70
C VAL A 199 -15.25 -10.94 19.76
N ALA A 200 -16.45 -10.53 19.38
CA ALA A 200 -17.59 -10.43 20.30
C ALA A 200 -17.93 -11.77 20.96
N ARG A 201 -17.90 -12.85 20.20
CA ARG A 201 -18.16 -14.20 20.74
C ARG A 201 -17.09 -14.65 21.72
N LEU A 202 -15.79 -14.38 21.40
CA LEU A 202 -14.69 -14.69 22.28
C LEU A 202 -14.78 -13.89 23.60
N VAL A 203 -14.98 -12.58 23.49
CA VAL A 203 -15.07 -11.67 24.64
C VAL A 203 -16.27 -12.03 25.52
N ARG A 204 -17.43 -12.30 24.91
CA ARG A 204 -18.62 -12.79 25.66
C ARG A 204 -18.29 -14.03 26.49
N GLY A 205 -17.63 -15.03 25.88
CA GLY A 205 -17.23 -16.24 26.59
C GLY A 205 -16.32 -15.97 27.79
N GLN A 206 -15.32 -15.08 27.63
CA GLN A 206 -14.42 -14.68 28.70
C GLN A 206 -15.15 -13.92 29.82
N VAL A 207 -16.02 -12.98 29.49
CA VAL A 207 -16.79 -12.20 30.49
C VAL A 207 -17.73 -13.13 31.28
N LEU A 208 -18.37 -14.10 30.62
CA LEU A 208 -19.20 -15.09 31.32
C LEU A 208 -18.37 -15.93 32.30
N ALA A 209 -17.20 -16.40 31.91
CA ALA A 209 -16.32 -17.19 32.74
C ALA A 209 -15.77 -16.40 33.95
N ILE A 210 -15.32 -15.15 33.71
CA ILE A 210 -14.78 -14.29 34.78
C ILE A 210 -15.85 -13.93 35.81
N ARG A 211 -17.08 -13.68 35.36
CA ARG A 211 -18.20 -13.32 36.26
C ARG A 211 -18.62 -14.44 37.21
N GLU A 212 -18.26 -15.69 36.94
CA GLU A 212 -18.53 -16.84 37.80
C GLU A 212 -17.45 -17.05 38.87
N LEU A 213 -16.42 -16.22 38.90
CA LEU A 213 -15.35 -16.28 39.90
C LEU A 213 -15.80 -15.60 41.21
N GLU A 214 -15.59 -16.26 42.35
CA GLU A 214 -16.03 -15.83 43.68
C GLU A 214 -15.58 -14.42 44.12
N TYR A 215 -14.53 -13.88 43.54
CA TYR A 215 -14.00 -12.56 43.89
C TYR A 215 -14.62 -11.38 43.09
N ILE A 216 -15.68 -11.62 42.33
CA ILE A 216 -16.37 -10.60 41.51
C ILE A 216 -17.83 -10.38 41.92
N GLU A 217 -18.28 -10.95 43.03
CA GLU A 217 -19.59 -10.67 43.64
C GLU A 217 -19.72 -9.22 44.15
#